data_984a47571ebc12de16dbb05f02fccaaa
#
_entry.id   984a47571ebc12de16dbb05f02fccaaa
#
_cell.length_a   1.000
_cell.length_b   1.000
_cell.length_c   1.000
_cell.angle_alpha   90.00
_cell.angle_beta   90.00
_cell.angle_gamma   90.00
#
_symmetry.space_group_name_H-M   'P 1'
#
loop_
_entity.id
_entity.type
_entity.pdbx_description
1 polymer ?
#
loop_
_entity_poly.entity_id
_entity_poly.type
_entity_poly.pdbx_seq_one_letter_code
_entity_poly.pdbx_strand_id
1 'polypeptide(L)'
;MMAACSTSVSLTSATPPPPPQAHCLSSHALHKNTLFSSTIGFARPQCHRCCGVTSSRIENSHALIDDDIHALLQILPHDLRHNLLDDSNRHDLMEVILDVGRPPQACYFGDLGRRRLRTTEVSEEELEYAQNAIGELGGDNRAGIVGTLHRISAIRNRKGKVIGLTCRVGRPHRENMDMVKDLLEYGKSILFLGRPGAGKTTVMRGISRVLSDEHLKRVVIVDTSNEIGGDGDIPHPAIGGARRLQVSEPCMQHKVMIEAVENHMPEVIVVDEIGTEAEVRACCTIAQRGVMLIGSAHGKRIEDVIKNPTLCDLIGGLETVVLGDQEARTRNCKKSVTERRADPTFPFLIEMRERHNWVVHRSDKSVDALLQGKKPLVEVRRRDEQFNVVMERWKTDD
;
A
#
# COMPACT_ATOMS: atom_id res chain seq x y z
N MET A 1 -34.41 -14.00 58.48
CA MET A 1 -35.68 -14.56 58.03
C MET A 1 -35.70 -14.42 56.51
N MET A 2 -35.42 -15.48 55.81
CA MET A 2 -36.29 -16.19 54.83
C MET A 2 -36.66 -15.33 53.61
N ALA A 3 -36.52 -15.75 52.36
CA ALA A 3 -36.48 -17.09 51.78
C ALA A 3 -35.81 -17.05 50.40
N ALA A 4 -35.12 -18.12 50.11
CA ALA A 4 -34.63 -18.47 48.77
C ALA A 4 -35.79 -19.00 47.92
N CYS A 5 -35.87 -18.59 46.64
CA CYS A 5 -36.72 -19.26 45.65
C CYS A 5 -35.83 -19.70 44.48
N SER A 6 -35.54 -21.00 44.46
CA SER A 6 -34.86 -21.71 43.37
C SER A 6 -35.91 -22.21 42.38
N THR A 7 -35.82 -21.79 41.13
CA THR A 7 -36.56 -22.39 40.01
C THR A 7 -35.55 -23.07 39.07
N SER A 8 -35.59 -24.39 39.09
CA SER A 8 -34.89 -25.27 38.16
C SER A 8 -35.63 -25.32 36.83
N VAL A 9 -34.94 -25.01 35.74
CA VAL A 9 -35.40 -25.25 34.37
C VAL A 9 -34.65 -26.43 33.78
N SER A 10 -35.39 -27.46 33.46
CA SER A 10 -34.90 -28.70 32.82
C SER A 10 -34.66 -28.45 31.34
N LEU A 11 -33.43 -28.73 30.89
CA LEU A 11 -33.02 -28.75 29.48
C LEU A 11 -33.37 -30.11 28.86
N THR A 12 -34.30 -30.12 27.90
CA THR A 12 -34.53 -31.25 26.99
C THR A 12 -33.61 -31.11 25.77
N SER A 13 -32.77 -32.11 25.57
CA SER A 13 -31.88 -32.28 24.44
C SER A 13 -32.64 -32.70 23.19
N ALA A 14 -32.61 -31.88 22.13
CA ALA A 14 -33.07 -32.26 20.79
C ALA A 14 -31.85 -32.52 19.89
N THR A 15 -31.78 -33.77 19.36
CA THR A 15 -30.79 -34.19 18.36
C THR A 15 -31.15 -33.69 16.98
N PRO A 16 -30.16 -33.23 16.15
CA PRO A 16 -30.41 -32.82 14.79
C PRO A 16 -30.56 -34.00 13.81
N PRO A 17 -31.31 -33.82 12.67
CA PRO A 17 -31.51 -34.88 11.67
C PRO A 17 -30.28 -35.10 10.79
N PRO A 18 -30.13 -36.30 10.17
CA PRO A 18 -28.98 -36.63 9.32
C PRO A 18 -29.10 -36.01 7.92
N PRO A 19 -27.95 -35.81 7.21
CA PRO A 19 -27.92 -35.21 5.85
C PRO A 19 -28.38 -36.22 4.79
N PRO A 20 -28.86 -35.73 3.60
CA PRO A 20 -29.35 -36.58 2.53
C PRO A 20 -28.22 -37.26 1.76
N GLN A 21 -28.44 -38.54 1.42
CA GLN A 21 -27.55 -39.38 0.63
C GLN A 21 -27.58 -38.96 -0.86
N ALA A 22 -26.40 -38.76 -1.45
CA ALA A 22 -26.25 -38.58 -2.89
C ALA A 22 -26.19 -39.94 -3.59
N HIS A 23 -27.08 -40.15 -4.57
CA HIS A 23 -27.07 -41.28 -5.46
C HIS A 23 -25.93 -41.18 -6.49
N CYS A 24 -25.13 -42.25 -6.52
CA CYS A 24 -24.12 -42.51 -7.51
C CYS A 24 -24.77 -43.13 -8.76
N LEU A 25 -24.67 -42.52 -9.92
CA LEU A 25 -24.95 -43.14 -11.18
C LEU A 25 -23.64 -43.35 -11.96
N SER A 26 -23.29 -44.60 -12.12
CA SER A 26 -22.22 -45.13 -12.94
C SER A 26 -22.70 -45.21 -14.42
N SER A 27 -21.86 -44.75 -15.36
CA SER A 27 -21.89 -45.29 -16.72
C SER A 27 -20.49 -45.28 -17.33
N HIS A 28 -20.07 -46.50 -17.68
CA HIS A 28 -18.90 -46.84 -18.47
C HIS A 28 -19.02 -46.33 -19.92
N ALA A 29 -17.95 -45.85 -20.49
CA ALA A 29 -17.60 -46.10 -21.89
C ALA A 29 -16.10 -45.90 -22.14
N LEU A 30 -15.45 -46.97 -22.52
CA LEU A 30 -14.12 -47.03 -23.14
C LEU A 30 -14.19 -46.50 -24.59
N HIS A 31 -13.24 -45.70 -25.04
CA HIS A 31 -12.63 -45.89 -26.36
C HIS A 31 -11.27 -45.15 -26.52
N LYS A 32 -10.26 -45.98 -26.74
CA LYS A 32 -9.10 -46.00 -27.67
C LYS A 32 -8.42 -44.70 -28.13
N ASN A 33 -7.13 -44.72 -27.88
CA ASN A 33 -5.96 -44.09 -28.51
C ASN A 33 -6.14 -43.65 -29.96
N THR A 34 -5.71 -42.43 -30.27
CA THR A 34 -4.90 -42.13 -31.47
C THR A 34 -3.97 -40.95 -31.23
N LEU A 35 -2.70 -41.18 -31.44
CA LEU A 35 -1.60 -40.20 -31.49
C LEU A 35 -1.83 -39.29 -32.73
N PHE A 36 -1.86 -38.00 -32.53
CA PHE A 36 -1.58 -37.04 -33.61
C PHE A 36 -0.66 -35.93 -33.08
N SER A 37 0.55 -35.99 -33.57
CA SER A 37 1.53 -34.91 -33.52
C SER A 37 1.07 -33.81 -34.48
N SER A 38 0.83 -32.61 -34.00
CA SER A 38 0.77 -31.42 -34.84
C SER A 38 1.41 -30.24 -34.15
N THR A 39 2.58 -29.89 -34.64
CA THR A 39 3.31 -28.67 -34.40
C THR A 39 2.46 -27.47 -34.81
N ILE A 40 1.96 -26.69 -33.86
CA ILE A 40 1.30 -25.41 -34.15
C ILE A 40 2.27 -24.30 -33.74
N GLY A 41 2.80 -23.63 -34.78
CA GLY A 41 3.60 -22.43 -34.62
C GLY A 41 2.75 -21.28 -34.07
N PHE A 42 3.20 -20.70 -32.96
CA PHE A 42 2.62 -19.46 -32.44
C PHE A 42 3.07 -18.29 -33.33
N ALA A 43 2.14 -17.77 -34.12
CA ALA A 43 2.29 -16.50 -34.80
C ALA A 43 2.21 -15.39 -33.76
N ARG A 44 3.25 -14.54 -33.68
CA ARG A 44 3.24 -13.28 -32.90
C ARG A 44 2.20 -12.33 -33.48
N PRO A 45 1.31 -11.73 -32.68
CA PRO A 45 0.48 -10.63 -33.16
C PRO A 45 1.39 -9.41 -33.41
N GLN A 46 1.36 -8.90 -34.64
CA GLN A 46 1.98 -7.63 -35.00
C GLN A 46 1.27 -6.49 -34.27
N CYS A 47 2.03 -5.79 -33.44
CA CYS A 47 1.60 -4.58 -32.77
C CYS A 47 1.43 -3.47 -33.82
N HIS A 48 0.19 -3.06 -34.07
CA HIS A 48 -0.10 -1.85 -34.82
C HIS A 48 0.38 -0.63 -34.04
N ARG A 49 1.19 0.19 -34.70
CA ARG A 49 1.67 1.50 -34.25
C ARG A 49 0.53 2.31 -33.62
N CYS A 50 0.60 2.56 -32.33
CA CYS A 50 -0.10 3.66 -31.69
C CYS A 50 0.81 4.90 -31.72
N CYS A 51 0.65 5.68 -32.78
CA CYS A 51 1.13 7.06 -32.82
C CYS A 51 0.14 7.95 -32.04
N GLY A 52 0.64 8.78 -31.13
CA GLY A 52 0.03 10.02 -30.74
C GLY A 52 -0.87 10.04 -29.51
N VAL A 53 -0.32 9.76 -28.30
CA VAL A 53 -1.00 10.07 -27.02
C VAL A 53 0.00 10.56 -25.95
N THR A 54 1.00 11.34 -26.29
CA THR A 54 1.99 11.80 -25.29
C THR A 54 1.81 13.25 -24.85
N SER A 55 1.17 14.11 -25.65
CA SER A 55 1.05 15.54 -25.29
C SER A 55 -0.12 15.83 -24.36
N SER A 56 -1.31 15.28 -24.61
CA SER A 56 -2.50 15.59 -23.81
C SER A 56 -2.50 14.99 -22.39
N ARG A 57 -1.71 13.92 -22.12
CA ARG A 57 -1.59 13.31 -20.79
C ARG A 57 -0.68 14.09 -19.84
N ILE A 58 0.30 14.82 -20.36
CA ILE A 58 1.20 15.65 -19.55
C ILE A 58 0.46 16.92 -19.14
N GLU A 59 -0.27 17.54 -20.04
CA GLU A 59 -1.07 18.74 -19.77
C GLU A 59 -2.14 18.48 -18.69
N ASN A 60 -2.84 17.35 -18.74
CA ASN A 60 -3.84 16.99 -17.72
C ASN A 60 -3.22 16.74 -16.33
N SER A 61 -1.95 16.30 -16.24
CA SER A 61 -1.30 16.10 -14.95
C SER A 61 -0.87 17.39 -14.28
N HIS A 62 -0.41 18.38 -15.06
CA HIS A 62 -0.07 19.71 -14.54
C HIS A 62 -1.32 20.44 -14.06
N ALA A 63 -2.42 20.36 -14.81
CA ALA A 63 -3.69 20.98 -14.41
C ALA A 63 -4.21 20.40 -13.08
N LEU A 64 -4.18 19.07 -12.89
CA LEU A 64 -4.59 18.45 -11.62
C LEU A 64 -3.70 18.88 -10.44
N ILE A 65 -2.39 19.03 -10.63
CA ILE A 65 -1.47 19.46 -9.58
C ILE A 65 -1.73 20.93 -9.22
N ASP A 66 -1.99 21.77 -10.19
CA ASP A 66 -2.29 23.19 -9.96
C ASP A 66 -3.62 23.35 -9.23
N ASP A 67 -4.66 22.59 -9.59
CA ASP A 67 -5.96 22.62 -8.90
C ASP A 67 -5.83 22.17 -7.45
N ASP A 68 -5.06 21.11 -7.18
CA ASP A 68 -4.81 20.63 -5.81
C ASP A 68 -4.10 21.70 -4.96
N ILE A 69 -3.06 22.34 -5.47
CA ILE A 69 -2.34 23.41 -4.75
C ILE A 69 -3.27 24.58 -4.46
N HIS A 70 -4.13 24.97 -5.39
CA HIS A 70 -5.11 26.02 -5.17
C HIS A 70 -6.04 25.70 -4.00
N ALA A 71 -6.51 24.45 -3.89
CA ALA A 71 -7.34 24.03 -2.77
C ALA A 71 -6.61 24.16 -1.42
N LEU A 72 -5.32 23.80 -1.35
CA LEU A 72 -4.50 24.01 -0.16
C LEU A 72 -4.34 25.50 0.18
N LEU A 73 -4.08 26.32 -0.82
CA LEU A 73 -3.86 27.75 -0.57
C LEU A 73 -5.12 28.48 -0.10
N GLN A 74 -6.32 27.96 -0.43
CA GLN A 74 -7.59 28.55 0.03
C GLN A 74 -7.81 28.49 1.54
N ILE A 75 -7.23 27.51 2.23
CA ILE A 75 -7.33 27.41 3.69
C ILE A 75 -6.39 28.39 4.43
N LEU A 76 -5.41 28.96 3.72
CA LEU A 76 -4.44 29.89 4.30
C LEU A 76 -4.97 31.32 4.37
N PRO A 77 -4.49 32.17 5.32
CA PRO A 77 -4.74 33.60 5.33
C PRO A 77 -4.47 34.25 3.98
N HIS A 78 -5.23 35.30 3.66
CA HIS A 78 -5.27 35.89 2.33
C HIS A 78 -3.89 36.37 1.82
N ASP A 79 -3.11 37.01 2.68
CA ASP A 79 -1.76 37.49 2.35
C ASP A 79 -0.78 36.35 2.04
N LEU A 80 -0.83 35.27 2.83
CA LEU A 80 0.00 34.07 2.60
C LEU A 80 -0.39 33.35 1.32
N ARG A 81 -1.70 33.29 1.04
CA ARG A 81 -2.21 32.74 -0.23
C ARG A 81 -1.65 33.48 -1.42
N HIS A 82 -1.70 34.82 -1.39
CA HIS A 82 -1.22 35.66 -2.49
C HIS A 82 0.29 35.48 -2.71
N ASN A 83 1.05 35.53 -1.62
CA ASN A 83 2.50 35.33 -1.69
C ASN A 83 2.90 33.98 -2.29
N LEU A 84 2.17 32.91 -1.98
CA LEU A 84 2.45 31.56 -2.49
C LEU A 84 1.93 31.34 -3.91
N LEU A 85 0.87 32.03 -4.32
CA LEU A 85 0.40 31.99 -5.71
C LEU A 85 1.39 32.67 -6.68
N ASP A 86 2.01 33.75 -6.24
CA ASP A 86 3.00 34.50 -7.01
C ASP A 86 4.40 33.88 -6.95
N ASP A 87 4.63 32.88 -6.07
CA ASP A 87 5.92 32.21 -5.96
C ASP A 87 6.19 31.31 -7.17
N SER A 88 7.25 31.61 -7.93
CA SER A 88 7.70 30.80 -9.06
C SER A 88 8.08 29.37 -8.68
N ASN A 89 8.46 29.14 -7.40
CA ASN A 89 8.86 27.84 -6.88
C ASN A 89 7.70 27.07 -6.22
N ARG A 90 6.44 27.49 -6.40
CA ARG A 90 5.28 26.82 -5.79
C ARG A 90 5.18 25.33 -6.13
N HIS A 91 5.74 24.90 -7.27
CA HIS A 91 5.78 23.50 -7.68
C HIS A 91 6.69 22.65 -6.79
N ASP A 92 7.64 23.26 -6.08
CA ASP A 92 8.54 22.59 -5.14
C ASP A 92 8.08 22.71 -3.69
N LEU A 93 6.94 23.39 -3.43
CA LEU A 93 6.40 23.57 -2.10
C LEU A 93 6.05 22.20 -1.46
N MET A 94 6.62 21.90 -0.31
CA MET A 94 6.40 20.66 0.44
C MET A 94 5.38 20.83 1.56
N GLU A 95 5.51 21.91 2.33
CA GLU A 95 4.64 22.16 3.47
C GLU A 95 4.60 23.65 3.82
N VAL A 96 3.50 24.07 4.43
CA VAL A 96 3.34 25.38 5.05
C VAL A 96 3.08 25.18 6.55
N ILE A 97 3.83 25.92 7.38
CA ILE A 97 3.76 25.82 8.84
C ILE A 97 3.22 27.14 9.39
N LEU A 98 2.15 27.02 10.18
CA LEU A 98 1.49 28.13 10.90
C LEU A 98 1.52 27.82 12.39
N ASP A 99 2.33 28.53 13.16
CA ASP A 99 2.38 28.44 14.62
C ASP A 99 2.04 29.82 15.20
N VAL A 100 1.10 29.88 16.16
CA VAL A 100 0.74 31.12 16.85
C VAL A 100 1.97 31.76 17.51
N GLY A 101 2.15 33.05 17.30
CA GLY A 101 3.29 33.82 17.84
C GLY A 101 4.61 33.56 17.12
N ARG A 102 4.58 32.97 15.92
CA ARG A 102 5.75 32.75 15.07
C ARG A 102 5.48 33.20 13.64
N PRO A 103 6.51 33.71 12.91
CA PRO A 103 6.37 33.96 11.48
C PRO A 103 6.05 32.67 10.71
N PRO A 104 5.06 32.71 9.78
CA PRO A 104 4.71 31.56 8.96
C PRO A 104 5.86 31.14 8.05
N GLN A 105 5.99 29.84 7.81
CA GLN A 105 7.10 29.26 7.05
C GLN A 105 6.58 28.36 5.95
N ALA A 106 7.28 28.35 4.82
CA ALA A 106 7.14 27.40 3.74
C ALA A 106 8.43 26.58 3.57
N CYS A 107 8.29 25.27 3.38
CA CYS A 107 9.39 24.37 3.09
C CYS A 107 9.30 23.90 1.65
N TYR A 108 10.42 23.87 0.97
CA TYR A 108 10.54 23.51 -0.45
C TYR A 108 11.51 22.34 -0.64
N PHE A 109 11.37 21.64 -1.76
CA PHE A 109 12.33 20.61 -2.16
C PHE A 109 13.70 21.23 -2.51
N GLY A 110 14.77 20.42 -2.31
CA GLY A 110 16.14 20.78 -2.71
C GLY A 110 16.75 21.90 -1.87
N ASP A 111 17.57 22.72 -2.53
CA ASP A 111 18.39 23.75 -1.89
C ASP A 111 17.61 24.96 -1.37
N LEU A 112 16.35 25.12 -1.79
CA LEU A 112 15.49 26.23 -1.34
C LEU A 112 15.18 26.13 0.16
N GLY A 113 15.10 24.93 0.69
CA GLY A 113 14.93 24.65 2.12
C GLY A 113 13.72 25.34 2.74
N ARG A 114 13.90 25.92 3.93
CA ARG A 114 12.85 26.55 4.72
C ARG A 114 12.89 28.06 4.59
N ARG A 115 11.78 28.70 4.18
CA ARG A 115 11.66 30.15 3.96
C ARG A 115 10.53 30.74 4.81
N ARG A 116 10.73 31.93 5.36
CA ARG A 116 9.65 32.71 6.00
C ARG A 116 8.81 33.38 4.93
N LEU A 117 7.49 33.25 5.05
CA LEU A 117 6.55 33.85 4.11
C LEU A 117 6.33 35.35 4.39
N ARG A 118 6.44 35.75 5.68
CA ARG A 118 6.38 37.14 6.13
C ARG A 118 7.13 37.28 7.47
N THR A 119 7.34 38.51 7.90
CA THR A 119 8.02 38.82 9.18
C THR A 119 7.07 38.89 10.38
N THR A 120 5.79 39.24 10.13
CA THR A 120 4.76 39.27 11.17
C THR A 120 4.39 37.85 11.61
N GLU A 121 4.12 37.72 12.89
CA GLU A 121 3.73 36.45 13.51
C GLU A 121 2.30 36.03 13.11
N VAL A 122 2.00 34.74 13.20
CA VAL A 122 0.64 34.21 12.99
C VAL A 122 -0.20 34.53 14.21
N SER A 123 -1.37 35.16 14.00
CA SER A 123 -2.31 35.46 15.05
C SER A 123 -3.24 34.26 15.36
N GLU A 124 -3.94 34.34 16.51
CA GLU A 124 -4.93 33.32 16.87
C GLU A 124 -6.10 33.30 15.87
N GLU A 125 -6.53 34.49 15.40
CA GLU A 125 -7.63 34.63 14.44
C GLU A 125 -7.31 34.03 13.09
N GLU A 126 -6.07 34.19 12.63
CA GLU A 126 -5.59 33.58 11.37
C GLU A 126 -5.55 32.06 11.44
N LEU A 127 -5.12 31.53 12.60
CA LEU A 127 -5.11 30.09 12.81
C LEU A 127 -6.53 29.52 12.90
N GLU A 128 -7.44 30.23 13.56
CA GLU A 128 -8.86 29.86 13.65
C GLU A 128 -9.54 29.93 12.26
N TYR A 129 -9.22 30.92 11.46
CA TYR A 129 -9.67 30.99 10.06
C TYR A 129 -9.23 29.73 9.28
N ALA A 130 -7.96 29.37 9.36
CA ALA A 130 -7.45 28.18 8.67
C ALA A 130 -8.10 26.89 9.20
N GLN A 131 -8.30 26.78 10.52
CA GLN A 131 -8.94 25.63 11.15
C GLN A 131 -10.41 25.49 10.69
N ASN A 132 -11.16 26.58 10.65
CA ASN A 132 -12.55 26.57 10.18
C ASN A 132 -12.68 26.19 8.71
N ALA A 133 -11.70 26.58 7.88
CA ALA A 133 -11.65 26.21 6.47
C ALA A 133 -11.32 24.72 6.24
N ILE A 134 -10.60 24.08 7.17
CA ILE A 134 -10.25 22.66 7.10
C ILE A 134 -11.44 21.78 7.56
N GLY A 135 -12.23 22.25 8.51
CA GLY A 135 -13.30 21.50 9.17
C GLY A 135 -12.82 20.66 10.35
N GLU A 136 -13.43 19.49 10.55
CA GLU A 136 -13.12 18.64 11.70
C GLU A 136 -11.81 17.89 11.55
N LEU A 137 -11.03 17.88 12.62
CA LEU A 137 -9.79 17.11 12.73
C LEU A 137 -10.09 15.72 13.31
N GLY A 138 -9.58 14.68 12.73
CA GLY A 138 -9.68 13.32 13.23
C GLY A 138 -9.08 13.12 14.62
N GLY A 139 -9.31 11.95 15.20
CA GLY A 139 -8.78 11.59 16.52
C GLY A 139 -7.25 11.60 16.62
N ASP A 140 -6.56 11.52 15.49
CA ASP A 140 -5.10 11.62 15.32
C ASP A 140 -4.61 13.06 15.08
N ASN A 141 -5.48 14.07 15.23
CA ASN A 141 -5.23 15.48 14.94
C ASN A 141 -4.84 15.75 13.46
N ARG A 142 -5.37 14.97 12.53
CA ARG A 142 -5.18 15.14 11.10
C ARG A 142 -6.49 15.42 10.40
N ALA A 143 -6.40 16.13 9.29
CA ALA A 143 -7.46 16.28 8.31
C ALA A 143 -6.87 16.37 6.92
N GLY A 144 -7.66 16.03 5.91
CA GLY A 144 -7.33 16.30 4.51
C GLY A 144 -8.22 17.38 3.94
N ILE A 145 -7.94 17.77 2.71
CA ILE A 145 -8.81 18.65 1.94
C ILE A 145 -9.53 17.76 0.92
N VAL A 146 -10.87 17.85 0.94
CA VAL A 146 -11.74 17.01 0.10
C VAL A 146 -11.29 17.04 -1.37
N GLY A 147 -11.16 15.85 -1.97
CA GLY A 147 -10.76 15.68 -3.36
C GLY A 147 -9.28 15.89 -3.65
N THR A 148 -8.44 16.10 -2.63
CA THR A 148 -6.99 16.30 -2.77
C THR A 148 -6.18 15.25 -2.01
N LEU A 149 -4.85 15.31 -2.19
CA LEU A 149 -3.88 14.47 -1.45
C LEU A 149 -3.19 15.24 -0.33
N HIS A 150 -3.63 16.47 -0.05
CA HIS A 150 -3.05 17.29 1.00
C HIS A 150 -3.42 16.76 2.38
N ARG A 151 -2.50 16.90 3.33
CA ARG A 151 -2.71 16.50 4.72
C ARG A 151 -2.36 17.64 5.65
N ILE A 152 -3.30 17.98 6.50
CA ILE A 152 -3.13 18.98 7.54
C ILE A 152 -2.96 18.25 8.87
N SER A 153 -1.97 18.66 9.66
CA SER A 153 -1.74 18.14 11.01
C SER A 153 -1.77 19.27 12.00
N ALA A 154 -2.53 19.11 13.07
CA ALA A 154 -2.69 20.15 14.09
C ALA A 154 -1.83 19.86 15.32
N ILE A 155 -1.26 20.92 15.88
CA ILE A 155 -0.62 20.91 17.20
C ILE A 155 -1.61 21.51 18.19
N ARG A 156 -1.90 20.77 19.27
CA ARG A 156 -2.80 21.24 20.34
C ARG A 156 -2.02 21.56 21.62
N ASN A 157 -2.51 22.55 22.34
CA ASN A 157 -2.04 22.81 23.68
C ASN A 157 -2.67 21.84 24.71
N ARG A 158 -2.28 21.96 25.99
CA ARG A 158 -2.82 21.11 27.08
C ARG A 158 -4.32 21.24 27.30
N LYS A 159 -4.96 22.31 26.81
CA LYS A 159 -6.41 22.57 26.91
C LYS A 159 -7.17 22.07 25.67
N GLY A 160 -6.47 21.43 24.71
CA GLY A 160 -7.06 20.95 23.47
C GLY A 160 -7.22 22.00 22.36
N LYS A 161 -6.88 23.29 22.61
CA LYS A 161 -6.91 24.34 21.58
C LYS A 161 -5.79 24.12 20.57
N VAL A 162 -6.09 24.25 19.27
CA VAL A 162 -5.10 24.22 18.20
C VAL A 162 -4.23 25.47 18.30
N ILE A 163 -2.91 25.29 18.29
CA ILE A 163 -1.91 26.36 18.39
C ILE A 163 -0.93 26.34 17.22
N GLY A 164 -1.02 25.35 16.35
CA GLY A 164 -0.21 25.27 15.15
C GLY A 164 -0.82 24.32 14.13
N LEU A 165 -0.53 24.55 12.86
CA LEU A 165 -0.91 23.72 11.73
C LEU A 165 0.31 23.45 10.83
N THR A 166 0.44 22.21 10.37
CA THR A 166 1.37 21.81 9.32
C THR A 166 0.56 21.37 8.11
N CYS A 167 0.55 22.18 7.07
CA CYS A 167 -0.19 21.94 5.84
C CYS A 167 0.74 21.30 4.81
N ARG A 168 0.67 19.98 4.64
CA ARG A 168 1.55 19.22 3.77
C ARG A 168 0.96 19.07 2.37
N VAL A 169 1.78 19.38 1.36
CA VAL A 169 1.40 19.26 -0.05
C VAL A 169 1.49 17.80 -0.49
N GLY A 170 0.36 17.21 -0.85
CA GLY A 170 0.28 15.93 -1.53
C GLY A 170 0.33 16.14 -3.04
N ARG A 171 1.10 15.32 -3.75
CA ARG A 171 1.19 15.37 -5.22
C ARG A 171 0.93 14.01 -5.83
N PRO A 172 0.12 13.91 -6.89
CA PRO A 172 0.02 12.70 -7.68
C PRO A 172 1.25 12.58 -8.58
N HIS A 173 2.15 11.67 -8.26
CA HIS A 173 3.31 11.40 -9.13
C HIS A 173 3.01 10.20 -10.02
N ARG A 174 3.23 10.35 -11.33
CA ARG A 174 3.07 9.27 -12.33
C ARG A 174 4.38 8.54 -12.67
N GLU A 175 5.51 9.01 -12.16
CA GLU A 175 6.82 8.77 -12.73
C GLU A 175 7.46 7.40 -12.48
N ASN A 176 6.95 6.59 -11.55
CA ASN A 176 7.63 5.35 -11.15
C ASN A 176 6.93 4.06 -11.59
N MET A 177 5.89 4.15 -12.42
CA MET A 177 5.14 2.95 -12.84
C MET A 177 5.95 2.03 -13.74
N ASP A 178 6.87 2.58 -14.55
CA ASP A 178 7.76 1.80 -15.42
C ASP A 178 8.67 0.84 -14.63
N MET A 179 8.95 1.17 -13.36
CA MET A 179 9.77 0.35 -12.49
C MET A 179 9.03 -0.87 -11.92
N VAL A 180 7.73 -0.99 -12.12
CA VAL A 180 6.91 -2.08 -11.54
C VAL A 180 5.93 -2.69 -12.54
N LYS A 181 5.71 -2.06 -13.69
CA LYS A 181 4.65 -2.44 -14.65
C LYS A 181 4.75 -3.90 -15.10
N ASP A 182 5.95 -4.38 -15.39
CA ASP A 182 6.21 -5.77 -15.76
C ASP A 182 5.84 -6.78 -14.65
N LEU A 183 6.01 -6.38 -13.38
CA LEU A 183 5.63 -7.25 -12.26
C LEU A 183 4.12 -7.40 -12.11
N LEU A 184 3.35 -6.39 -12.53
CA LEU A 184 1.88 -6.44 -12.48
C LEU A 184 1.32 -7.46 -13.48
N GLU A 185 2.01 -7.71 -14.60
CA GLU A 185 1.63 -8.71 -15.61
C GLU A 185 1.65 -10.14 -15.05
N TYR A 186 2.47 -10.42 -14.04
CA TYR A 186 2.47 -11.74 -13.38
C TYR A 186 1.22 -12.01 -12.54
N GLY A 187 0.41 -10.99 -12.23
CA GLY A 187 -0.80 -11.14 -11.40
C GLY A 187 -0.52 -11.67 -9.98
N LYS A 188 0.65 -11.40 -9.44
CA LYS A 188 1.09 -11.87 -8.12
C LYS A 188 1.14 -10.71 -7.12
N SER A 189 0.90 -11.03 -5.85
CA SER A 189 0.95 -10.06 -4.75
C SER A 189 2.33 -9.45 -4.58
N ILE A 190 2.37 -8.14 -4.27
CA ILE A 190 3.60 -7.34 -4.11
C ILE A 190 3.59 -6.63 -2.77
N LEU A 191 4.66 -6.81 -1.97
CA LEU A 191 4.87 -6.10 -0.72
C LEU A 191 5.96 -5.03 -0.89
N PHE A 192 5.65 -3.80 -0.53
CA PHE A 192 6.58 -2.68 -0.55
C PHE A 192 7.18 -2.44 0.84
N LEU A 193 8.50 -2.39 0.92
CA LEU A 193 9.26 -1.96 2.10
C LEU A 193 10.01 -0.68 1.77
N GLY A 194 10.29 0.13 2.79
CA GLY A 194 11.08 1.35 2.64
C GLY A 194 10.80 2.35 3.76
N ARG A 195 11.71 3.30 3.91
CA ARG A 195 11.57 4.39 4.88
C ARG A 195 10.30 5.21 4.64
N PRO A 196 9.76 5.90 5.66
CA PRO A 196 8.76 6.93 5.46
C PRO A 196 9.26 7.95 4.41
N GLY A 197 8.37 8.34 3.48
CA GLY A 197 8.73 9.27 2.40
C GLY A 197 9.45 8.65 1.19
N ALA A 198 9.73 7.34 1.17
CA ALA A 198 10.32 6.65 0.01
C ALA A 198 9.39 6.60 -1.23
N GLY A 199 8.11 6.95 -1.07
CA GLY A 199 7.14 6.99 -2.16
C GLY A 199 6.27 5.73 -2.28
N LYS A 200 6.22 4.85 -1.26
CA LYS A 200 5.39 3.62 -1.27
C LYS A 200 3.94 3.92 -1.63
N THR A 201 3.28 4.79 -0.88
CA THR A 201 1.88 5.17 -1.09
C THR A 201 1.64 5.76 -2.49
N THR A 202 2.60 6.55 -3.00
CA THR A 202 2.55 7.11 -4.36
C THR A 202 2.57 6.02 -5.44
N VAL A 203 3.46 5.03 -5.29
CA VAL A 203 3.53 3.90 -6.22
C VAL A 203 2.28 3.03 -6.13
N MET A 204 1.79 2.73 -4.93
CA MET A 204 0.57 1.94 -4.72
C MET A 204 -0.66 2.62 -5.34
N ARG A 205 -0.75 3.95 -5.25
CA ARG A 205 -1.77 4.77 -5.94
C ARG A 205 -1.69 4.60 -7.46
N GLY A 206 -0.49 4.73 -8.02
CA GLY A 206 -0.26 4.51 -9.45
C GLY A 206 -0.59 3.10 -9.91
N ILE A 207 -0.24 2.08 -9.12
CA ILE A 207 -0.60 0.68 -9.36
C ILE A 207 -2.12 0.50 -9.37
N SER A 208 -2.83 1.09 -8.39
CA SER A 208 -4.29 1.02 -8.31
C SER A 208 -4.94 1.53 -9.60
N ARG A 209 -4.47 2.69 -10.10
CA ARG A 209 -4.96 3.28 -11.35
C ARG A 209 -4.62 2.41 -12.57
N VAL A 210 -3.40 1.91 -12.69
CA VAL A 210 -3.01 1.06 -13.84
C VAL A 210 -3.82 -0.24 -13.85
N LEU A 211 -4.00 -0.88 -12.70
CA LEU A 211 -4.78 -2.11 -12.61
C LEU A 211 -6.27 -1.88 -12.87
N SER A 212 -6.84 -0.74 -12.45
CA SER A 212 -8.26 -0.44 -12.70
C SER A 212 -8.51 0.03 -14.13
N ASP A 213 -7.68 0.92 -14.68
CA ASP A 213 -7.98 1.62 -15.94
C ASP A 213 -7.34 0.94 -17.16
N GLU A 214 -6.12 0.38 -17.00
CA GLU A 214 -5.40 -0.25 -18.10
C GLU A 214 -5.66 -1.77 -18.16
N HIS A 215 -5.70 -2.43 -16.97
CA HIS A 215 -5.93 -3.88 -16.86
C HIS A 215 -7.41 -4.23 -16.60
N LEU A 216 -8.29 -3.24 -16.43
CA LEU A 216 -9.74 -3.37 -16.18
C LEU A 216 -10.08 -4.31 -15.00
N LYS A 217 -9.23 -4.37 -13.99
CA LYS A 217 -9.43 -5.18 -12.80
C LYS A 217 -10.32 -4.47 -11.77
N ARG A 218 -11.08 -5.25 -11.02
CA ARG A 218 -11.80 -4.75 -9.85
C ARG A 218 -10.82 -4.54 -8.71
N VAL A 219 -10.37 -3.30 -8.54
CA VAL A 219 -9.42 -2.88 -7.52
C VAL A 219 -10.18 -2.25 -6.35
N VAL A 220 -9.90 -2.71 -5.14
CA VAL A 220 -10.41 -2.10 -3.91
C VAL A 220 -9.22 -1.66 -3.06
N ILE A 221 -9.24 -0.42 -2.61
CA ILE A 221 -8.24 0.19 -1.74
C ILE A 221 -8.82 0.23 -0.33
N VAL A 222 -8.11 -0.32 0.63
CA VAL A 222 -8.39 -0.18 2.06
C VAL A 222 -7.46 0.91 2.58
N ASP A 223 -8.00 2.09 2.80
CA ASP A 223 -7.24 3.32 3.08
C ASP A 223 -7.47 3.79 4.52
N THR A 224 -6.53 3.50 5.38
CA THR A 224 -6.63 3.79 6.83
C THR A 224 -6.28 5.23 7.16
N SER A 225 -5.29 5.78 6.47
CA SER A 225 -4.78 7.14 6.71
C SER A 225 -5.19 8.14 5.64
N ASN A 226 -6.08 7.76 4.72
CA ASN A 226 -6.49 8.56 3.56
C ASN A 226 -5.31 9.02 2.68
N GLU A 227 -4.19 8.27 2.74
CA GLU A 227 -2.96 8.62 2.00
C GLU A 227 -2.99 8.17 0.54
N ILE A 228 -3.74 7.09 0.21
CA ILE A 228 -3.81 6.55 -1.14
C ILE A 228 -4.85 7.31 -1.96
N GLY A 229 -6.09 7.35 -1.49
CA GLY A 229 -7.24 7.91 -2.20
C GLY A 229 -7.61 9.33 -1.81
N GLY A 230 -6.85 9.97 -0.93
CA GLY A 230 -7.16 11.30 -0.39
C GLY A 230 -8.25 11.28 0.66
N ASP A 231 -8.66 12.45 1.13
CA ASP A 231 -9.71 12.63 2.14
C ASP A 231 -11.08 12.95 1.52
N GLY A 232 -12.14 12.85 2.34
CA GLY A 232 -13.52 13.11 1.91
C GLY A 232 -14.21 11.89 1.26
N ASP A 233 -15.45 12.06 0.88
CA ASP A 233 -16.29 10.98 0.33
C ASP A 233 -15.94 10.63 -1.12
N ILE A 234 -15.44 11.59 -1.87
CA ILE A 234 -15.03 11.41 -3.26
C ILE A 234 -13.52 11.14 -3.28
N PRO A 235 -13.09 9.95 -3.78
CA PRO A 235 -11.68 9.65 -3.85
C PRO A 235 -10.96 10.49 -4.92
N HIS A 236 -9.67 10.75 -4.69
CA HIS A 236 -8.84 11.51 -5.61
C HIS A 236 -8.71 10.81 -6.99
N PRO A 237 -8.80 11.54 -8.11
CA PRO A 237 -8.75 10.96 -9.46
C PRO A 237 -7.47 10.15 -9.77
N ALA A 238 -6.41 10.34 -9.00
CA ALA A 238 -5.15 9.62 -9.17
C ALA A 238 -5.23 8.10 -8.91
N ILE A 239 -6.31 7.61 -8.28
CA ILE A 239 -6.54 6.17 -8.11
C ILE A 239 -7.27 5.53 -9.30
N GLY A 240 -7.69 6.34 -10.30
CA GLY A 240 -8.48 5.86 -11.44
C GLY A 240 -9.83 5.30 -11.05
N GLY A 241 -10.26 4.23 -11.70
CA GLY A 241 -11.50 3.51 -11.42
C GLY A 241 -11.46 2.61 -10.17
N ALA A 242 -10.38 2.61 -9.39
CA ALA A 242 -10.32 1.84 -8.15
C ALA A 242 -11.32 2.38 -7.11
N ARG A 243 -11.96 1.45 -6.38
CA ARG A 243 -12.88 1.81 -5.29
C ARG A 243 -12.12 1.94 -3.98
N ARG A 244 -12.47 2.93 -3.16
CA ARG A 244 -11.86 3.13 -1.85
C ARG A 244 -12.84 2.78 -0.73
N LEU A 245 -12.36 2.01 0.24
CA LEU A 245 -12.98 1.81 1.54
C LEU A 245 -12.15 2.55 2.59
N GLN A 246 -12.75 3.52 3.24
CA GLN A 246 -12.12 4.23 4.35
C GLN A 246 -12.23 3.38 5.62
N VAL A 247 -11.19 3.41 6.43
CA VAL A 247 -11.17 2.72 7.73
C VAL A 247 -11.44 3.76 8.81
N SER A 248 -12.55 3.59 9.53
CA SER A 248 -12.97 4.55 10.58
C SER A 248 -11.97 4.61 11.74
N GLU A 249 -11.42 3.46 12.13
CA GLU A 249 -10.45 3.33 13.21
C GLU A 249 -9.29 2.46 12.75
N PRO A 250 -8.02 2.85 12.94
CA PRO A 250 -6.86 2.08 12.46
C PRO A 250 -6.85 0.62 12.91
N CYS A 251 -7.33 0.33 14.13
CA CYS A 251 -7.41 -1.03 14.64
C CYS A 251 -8.42 -1.93 13.90
N MET A 252 -9.32 -1.35 13.10
CA MET A 252 -10.34 -2.06 12.34
C MET A 252 -9.93 -2.39 10.90
N GLN A 253 -8.72 -2.01 10.45
CA GLN A 253 -8.24 -2.23 9.08
C GLN A 253 -8.42 -3.68 8.64
N HIS A 254 -8.04 -4.65 9.46
CA HIS A 254 -8.17 -6.08 9.15
C HIS A 254 -9.62 -6.52 8.87
N LYS A 255 -10.61 -5.90 9.54
CA LYS A 255 -12.03 -6.22 9.31
C LYS A 255 -12.52 -5.64 7.98
N VAL A 256 -12.12 -4.39 7.68
CA VAL A 256 -12.46 -3.74 6.40
C VAL A 256 -11.80 -4.49 5.23
N MET A 257 -10.61 -5.06 5.41
CA MET A 257 -9.97 -5.93 4.41
C MET A 257 -10.81 -7.17 4.09
N ILE A 258 -11.35 -7.84 5.12
CA ILE A 258 -12.21 -9.02 4.93
C ILE A 258 -13.56 -8.61 4.33
N GLU A 259 -14.16 -7.52 4.81
CA GLU A 259 -15.38 -6.94 4.26
C GLU A 259 -15.24 -6.62 2.77
N ALA A 260 -14.11 -6.06 2.35
CA ALA A 260 -13.80 -5.78 0.95
C ALA A 260 -13.97 -7.03 0.07
N VAL A 261 -13.46 -8.17 0.53
CA VAL A 261 -13.56 -9.44 -0.22
C VAL A 261 -14.99 -9.99 -0.21
N GLU A 262 -15.66 -9.92 0.93
CA GLU A 262 -16.98 -10.52 1.10
C GLU A 262 -18.06 -9.74 0.34
N ASN A 263 -17.97 -8.40 0.34
CA ASN A 263 -19.02 -7.55 -0.20
C ASN A 263 -18.75 -7.03 -1.63
N HIS A 264 -17.48 -6.94 -2.04
CA HIS A 264 -17.13 -6.23 -3.27
C HIS A 264 -16.44 -7.09 -4.33
N MET A 265 -16.17 -8.37 -4.04
CA MET A 265 -15.55 -9.34 -4.95
C MET A 265 -14.35 -8.76 -5.74
N PRO A 266 -13.34 -8.19 -5.08
CA PRO A 266 -12.19 -7.61 -5.73
C PRO A 266 -11.31 -8.68 -6.37
N GLU A 267 -10.62 -8.33 -7.46
CA GLU A 267 -9.50 -9.11 -8.00
C GLU A 267 -8.17 -8.65 -7.38
N VAL A 268 -8.15 -7.39 -6.93
CA VAL A 268 -6.97 -6.79 -6.29
C VAL A 268 -7.42 -5.99 -5.08
N ILE A 269 -6.71 -6.18 -3.96
CA ILE A 269 -6.82 -5.33 -2.78
C ILE A 269 -5.50 -4.59 -2.57
N VAL A 270 -5.60 -3.28 -2.34
CA VAL A 270 -4.47 -2.42 -2.01
C VAL A 270 -4.60 -2.00 -0.55
N VAL A 271 -3.55 -2.26 0.25
CA VAL A 271 -3.55 -2.00 1.70
C VAL A 271 -2.27 -1.28 2.09
N ASP A 272 -2.39 -0.15 2.76
CA ASP A 272 -1.21 0.55 3.29
C ASP A 272 -0.92 0.14 4.74
N GLU A 273 0.37 0.18 5.11
CA GLU A 273 0.88 0.03 6.48
C GLU A 273 0.44 -1.25 7.22
N ILE A 274 0.64 -2.42 6.61
CA ILE A 274 0.43 -3.71 7.29
C ILE A 274 1.42 -3.82 8.47
N GLY A 275 0.92 -3.89 9.70
CA GLY A 275 1.75 -3.86 10.89
C GLY A 275 1.28 -4.79 12.02
N THR A 276 0.00 -5.17 12.06
CA THR A 276 -0.57 -5.99 13.13
C THR A 276 -0.76 -7.45 12.74
N GLU A 277 -0.79 -8.33 13.73
CA GLU A 277 -1.02 -9.78 13.51
C GLU A 277 -2.39 -10.05 12.85
N ALA A 278 -3.42 -9.26 13.21
CA ALA A 278 -4.74 -9.39 12.62
C ALA A 278 -4.76 -9.05 11.13
N GLU A 279 -4.02 -8.01 10.72
CA GLU A 279 -3.86 -7.62 9.31
C GLU A 279 -3.06 -8.67 8.52
N VAL A 280 -1.99 -9.20 9.10
CA VAL A 280 -1.20 -10.29 8.49
C VAL A 280 -2.06 -11.51 8.24
N ARG A 281 -2.87 -11.93 9.22
CA ARG A 281 -3.82 -13.04 9.08
C ARG A 281 -4.86 -12.76 7.99
N ALA A 282 -5.38 -11.54 7.93
CA ALA A 282 -6.30 -11.11 6.88
C ALA A 282 -5.63 -11.22 5.50
N CYS A 283 -4.40 -10.73 5.32
CA CYS A 283 -3.64 -10.87 4.08
C CYS A 283 -3.48 -12.33 3.66
N CYS A 284 -3.08 -13.21 4.58
CA CYS A 284 -2.95 -14.64 4.30
C CYS A 284 -4.28 -15.27 3.84
N THR A 285 -5.38 -14.94 4.53
CA THR A 285 -6.72 -15.44 4.19
C THR A 285 -7.19 -14.95 2.82
N ILE A 286 -6.95 -13.68 2.50
CA ILE A 286 -7.32 -13.05 1.23
C ILE A 286 -6.51 -13.66 0.07
N ALA A 287 -5.20 -13.84 0.25
CA ALA A 287 -4.34 -14.46 -0.75
C ALA A 287 -4.75 -15.92 -1.05
N GLN A 288 -5.15 -16.70 -0.01
CA GLN A 288 -5.66 -18.06 -0.17
C GLN A 288 -6.97 -18.11 -0.97
N ARG A 289 -7.77 -17.04 -0.99
CA ARG A 289 -8.95 -16.89 -1.85
C ARG A 289 -8.61 -16.51 -3.29
N GLY A 290 -7.32 -16.35 -3.63
CA GLY A 290 -6.85 -16.03 -4.98
C GLY A 290 -6.90 -14.54 -5.33
N VAL A 291 -7.13 -13.65 -4.37
CA VAL A 291 -7.12 -12.20 -4.56
C VAL A 291 -5.69 -11.69 -4.50
N MET A 292 -5.29 -10.88 -5.49
CA MET A 292 -3.98 -10.24 -5.53
C MET A 292 -3.90 -9.14 -4.47
N LEU A 293 -2.82 -9.10 -3.71
CA LEU A 293 -2.56 -8.08 -2.70
C LEU A 293 -1.43 -7.16 -3.14
N ILE A 294 -1.65 -5.85 -3.02
CA ILE A 294 -0.61 -4.83 -3.11
C ILE A 294 -0.53 -4.19 -1.73
N GLY A 295 0.55 -4.41 -1.01
CA GLY A 295 0.67 -3.95 0.36
C GLY A 295 1.95 -3.19 0.64
N SER A 296 1.96 -2.41 1.71
CA SER A 296 3.17 -1.87 2.30
C SER A 296 3.33 -2.31 3.76
N ALA A 297 4.56 -2.40 4.22
CA ALA A 297 4.87 -2.68 5.61
C ALA A 297 6.07 -1.86 6.08
N HIS A 298 6.19 -1.74 7.40
CA HIS A 298 7.35 -1.11 8.01
C HIS A 298 8.56 -2.04 7.93
N GLY A 299 9.67 -1.51 7.45
CA GLY A 299 10.94 -2.19 7.27
C GLY A 299 11.73 -1.54 6.15
N LYS A 300 13.04 -1.75 6.15
CA LYS A 300 13.91 -1.24 5.09
C LYS A 300 14.35 -2.34 4.15
N ARG A 301 14.51 -3.55 4.68
CA ARG A 301 15.05 -4.72 3.99
C ARG A 301 14.20 -5.95 4.30
N ILE A 302 14.33 -6.96 3.48
CA ILE A 302 13.66 -8.26 3.66
C ILE A 302 14.03 -8.91 5.00
N GLU A 303 15.27 -8.70 5.49
CA GLU A 303 15.73 -9.21 6.78
C GLU A 303 14.95 -8.62 7.97
N ASP A 304 14.42 -7.39 7.83
CA ASP A 304 13.59 -6.79 8.86
C ASP A 304 12.26 -7.54 9.00
N VAL A 305 11.70 -8.00 7.88
CA VAL A 305 10.48 -8.83 7.84
C VAL A 305 10.75 -10.24 8.39
N ILE A 306 11.89 -10.84 8.02
CA ILE A 306 12.31 -12.17 8.53
C ILE A 306 12.44 -12.16 10.05
N LYS A 307 13.00 -11.08 10.62
CA LYS A 307 13.22 -10.93 12.06
C LYS A 307 11.97 -10.51 12.85
N ASN A 308 10.96 -9.99 12.17
CA ASN A 308 9.73 -9.54 12.81
C ASN A 308 8.73 -10.71 12.92
N PRO A 309 8.43 -11.20 14.13
CA PRO A 309 7.54 -12.35 14.31
C PRO A 309 6.12 -12.10 13.80
N THR A 310 5.67 -10.83 13.76
CA THR A 310 4.36 -10.46 13.23
C THR A 310 4.34 -10.52 11.71
N LEU A 311 5.36 -9.98 11.05
CA LEU A 311 5.36 -9.83 9.58
C LEU A 311 5.90 -11.05 8.84
N CYS A 312 6.61 -11.96 9.51
CA CYS A 312 7.26 -13.10 8.85
C CYS A 312 6.26 -14.02 8.12
N ASP A 313 5.00 -14.09 8.55
CA ASP A 313 3.96 -14.87 7.88
C ASP A 313 3.61 -14.34 6.47
N LEU A 314 3.86 -13.05 6.20
CA LEU A 314 3.68 -12.46 4.85
C LEU A 314 4.65 -13.07 3.82
N ILE A 315 5.80 -13.55 4.26
CA ILE A 315 6.85 -14.16 3.43
C ILE A 315 6.90 -15.69 3.56
N GLY A 316 5.88 -16.29 4.16
CA GLY A 316 5.71 -17.74 4.27
C GLY A 316 5.86 -18.31 5.69
N GLY A 317 6.09 -17.45 6.70
CA GLY A 317 6.34 -17.89 8.07
C GLY A 317 7.62 -18.70 8.23
N LEU A 318 8.10 -18.79 9.44
CA LEU A 318 9.32 -19.53 9.77
C LEU A 318 9.04 -20.62 10.79
N GLU A 319 9.66 -21.77 10.60
CA GLU A 319 9.63 -22.88 11.58
C GLU A 319 11.01 -23.51 11.75
N THR A 320 11.23 -24.05 12.91
CA THR A 320 12.47 -24.78 13.20
C THR A 320 12.20 -26.27 13.09
N VAL A 321 12.83 -26.89 12.10
CA VAL A 321 12.74 -28.33 11.83
C VAL A 321 13.95 -29.04 12.41
N VAL A 322 13.71 -30.18 13.08
CA VAL A 322 14.77 -31.04 13.57
C VAL A 322 14.97 -32.20 12.58
N LEU A 323 16.11 -32.18 11.88
CA LEU A 323 16.45 -33.17 10.88
C LEU A 323 16.99 -34.45 11.51
N GLY A 324 16.72 -35.61 10.89
CA GLY A 324 17.36 -36.85 11.20
C GLY A 324 18.86 -36.84 10.92
N ASP A 325 19.65 -37.70 11.57
CA ASP A 325 21.11 -37.74 11.42
C ASP A 325 21.57 -37.96 9.99
N GLN A 326 20.86 -38.76 9.23
CA GLN A 326 21.20 -39.06 7.84
C GLN A 326 20.91 -37.84 6.93
N GLU A 327 19.82 -37.16 7.17
CA GLU A 327 19.43 -35.97 6.37
C GLU A 327 20.33 -34.77 6.69
N ALA A 328 20.66 -34.53 7.97
CA ALA A 328 21.59 -33.48 8.36
C ALA A 328 22.98 -33.66 7.74
N ARG A 329 23.46 -34.91 7.64
CA ARG A 329 24.71 -35.26 6.94
C ARG A 329 24.60 -34.99 5.43
N THR A 330 23.51 -35.42 4.80
CA THR A 330 23.29 -35.21 3.35
C THR A 330 23.22 -33.73 2.98
N ARG A 331 22.52 -32.93 3.80
CA ARG A 331 22.41 -31.47 3.60
C ARG A 331 23.64 -30.70 4.11
N ASN A 332 24.60 -31.36 4.77
CA ASN A 332 25.78 -30.77 5.40
C ASN A 332 25.42 -29.55 6.30
N CYS A 333 24.41 -29.70 7.14
CA CYS A 333 23.89 -28.66 8.03
C CYS A 333 23.68 -29.19 9.45
N LYS A 334 23.35 -28.28 10.38
CA LYS A 334 23.00 -28.62 11.77
C LYS A 334 21.68 -29.41 11.78
N LYS A 335 21.45 -30.23 12.84
CA LYS A 335 20.18 -30.95 13.01
C LYS A 335 18.98 -30.04 13.16
N SER A 336 19.14 -28.87 13.77
CA SER A 336 18.10 -27.83 13.88
C SER A 336 18.32 -26.81 12.75
N VAL A 337 17.37 -26.72 11.83
CA VAL A 337 17.38 -25.80 10.70
C VAL A 337 16.12 -24.98 10.70
N THR A 338 16.23 -23.69 10.48
CA THR A 338 15.08 -22.82 10.27
C THR A 338 14.73 -22.82 8.79
N GLU A 339 13.50 -23.18 8.50
CA GLU A 339 12.97 -23.24 7.13
C GLU A 339 11.67 -22.41 7.04
N ARG A 340 11.26 -22.09 5.83
CA ARG A 340 9.99 -21.45 5.57
C ARG A 340 8.85 -22.48 5.72
N ARG A 341 7.78 -22.11 6.46
CA ARG A 341 6.65 -22.99 6.77
C ARG A 341 5.71 -23.19 5.57
N ALA A 342 5.50 -22.14 4.76
CA ALA A 342 4.52 -22.13 3.66
C ALA A 342 4.99 -21.27 2.49
N ASP A 343 4.21 -21.26 1.41
CA ASP A 343 4.41 -20.30 0.32
C ASP A 343 4.14 -18.87 0.77
N PRO A 344 4.91 -17.88 0.26
CA PRO A 344 4.75 -16.50 0.66
C PRO A 344 3.41 -15.93 0.19
N THR A 345 2.72 -15.21 1.08
CA THR A 345 1.53 -14.40 0.77
C THR A 345 1.85 -13.34 -0.28
N PHE A 346 3.08 -12.79 -0.21
CA PHE A 346 3.62 -11.85 -1.18
C PHE A 346 4.81 -12.48 -1.92
N PRO A 347 4.60 -13.08 -3.10
CA PRO A 347 5.68 -13.66 -3.92
C PRO A 347 6.73 -12.66 -4.38
N PHE A 348 6.37 -11.38 -4.51
CA PHE A 348 7.30 -10.29 -4.77
C PHE A 348 7.40 -9.37 -3.55
N LEU A 349 8.63 -9.00 -3.20
CA LEU A 349 8.92 -8.00 -2.19
C LEU A 349 9.85 -6.96 -2.81
N ILE A 350 9.49 -5.68 -2.67
CA ILE A 350 10.24 -4.55 -3.23
C ILE A 350 10.77 -3.69 -2.10
N GLU A 351 12.09 -3.60 -1.97
CA GLU A 351 12.74 -2.66 -1.09
C GLU A 351 12.94 -1.33 -1.82
N MET A 352 12.22 -0.31 -1.41
CA MET A 352 12.41 1.06 -1.89
C MET A 352 13.51 1.73 -1.06
N ARG A 353 14.77 1.55 -1.46
CA ARG A 353 15.93 2.12 -0.78
C ARG A 353 15.94 3.64 -0.91
N GLU A 354 15.66 4.10 -2.12
CA GLU A 354 15.50 5.49 -2.51
C GLU A 354 14.35 5.62 -3.50
N ARG A 355 13.96 6.86 -3.84
CA ARG A 355 12.86 7.14 -4.76
C ARG A 355 13.02 6.46 -6.12
N HIS A 356 14.27 6.32 -6.61
CA HIS A 356 14.61 5.78 -7.93
C HIS A 356 15.60 4.61 -7.86
N ASN A 357 15.71 3.95 -6.72
CA ASN A 357 16.56 2.79 -6.51
C ASN A 357 15.84 1.73 -5.68
N TRP A 358 15.39 0.67 -6.34
CA TRP A 358 14.59 -0.39 -5.77
C TRP A 358 15.27 -1.74 -5.91
N VAL A 359 15.06 -2.61 -4.93
CA VAL A 359 15.53 -3.99 -4.98
C VAL A 359 14.32 -4.91 -4.95
N VAL A 360 14.17 -5.71 -6.00
CA VAL A 360 13.06 -6.64 -6.17
C VAL A 360 13.51 -8.04 -5.79
N HIS A 361 12.83 -8.63 -4.84
CA HIS A 361 13.03 -10.00 -4.38
C HIS A 361 11.93 -10.92 -4.89
N ARG A 362 12.31 -12.15 -5.25
CA ARG A 362 11.43 -13.30 -5.22
C ARG A 362 11.42 -13.81 -3.78
N SER A 363 10.34 -13.56 -3.04
CA SER A 363 10.28 -13.79 -1.59
C SER A 363 10.67 -15.23 -1.23
N ASP A 364 10.15 -16.22 -1.98
CA ASP A 364 10.47 -17.64 -1.81
C ASP A 364 11.98 -17.90 -1.84
N LYS A 365 12.64 -17.46 -2.91
CA LYS A 365 14.07 -17.72 -3.15
C LYS A 365 14.97 -16.89 -2.24
N SER A 366 14.57 -15.64 -1.98
CA SER A 366 15.39 -14.74 -1.17
C SER A 366 15.37 -15.14 0.30
N VAL A 367 14.21 -15.50 0.84
CA VAL A 367 14.11 -15.98 2.23
C VAL A 367 14.87 -17.29 2.41
N ASP A 368 14.67 -18.27 1.52
CA ASP A 368 15.36 -19.56 1.60
C ASP A 368 16.91 -19.40 1.52
N ALA A 369 17.41 -18.49 0.68
CA ALA A 369 18.83 -18.20 0.60
C ALA A 369 19.36 -17.56 1.90
N LEU A 370 18.64 -16.56 2.44
CA LEU A 370 19.04 -15.87 3.67
C LEU A 370 19.03 -16.81 4.88
N LEU A 371 18.03 -17.70 5.01
CA LEU A 371 17.99 -18.71 6.06
C LEU A 371 19.15 -19.70 5.99
N GLN A 372 19.68 -19.95 4.80
CA GLN A 372 20.89 -20.76 4.58
C GLN A 372 22.20 -19.96 4.75
N GLY A 373 22.13 -18.68 5.14
CA GLY A 373 23.31 -17.81 5.26
C GLY A 373 23.93 -17.42 3.91
N LYS A 374 23.17 -17.56 2.81
CA LYS A 374 23.62 -17.22 1.46
C LYS A 374 23.07 -15.86 1.04
N LYS A 375 23.80 -15.17 0.17
CA LYS A 375 23.33 -13.93 -0.47
C LYS A 375 22.24 -14.25 -1.52
N PRO A 376 21.05 -13.65 -1.44
CA PRO A 376 19.99 -13.89 -2.42
C PRO A 376 20.32 -13.24 -3.77
N LEU A 377 19.83 -13.84 -4.85
CA LEU A 377 19.84 -13.23 -6.18
C LEU A 377 18.62 -12.29 -6.26
N VAL A 378 18.88 -11.01 -6.49
CA VAL A 378 17.88 -9.95 -6.57
C VAL A 378 17.96 -9.20 -7.88
N GLU A 379 16.91 -8.48 -8.21
CA GLU A 379 16.88 -7.54 -9.33
C GLU A 379 16.90 -6.11 -8.80
N VAL A 380 17.95 -5.37 -9.15
CA VAL A 380 18.08 -3.96 -8.81
C VAL A 380 17.52 -3.14 -9.97
N ARG A 381 16.56 -2.27 -9.66
CA ARG A 381 15.93 -1.35 -10.60
C ARG A 381 16.27 0.07 -10.20
N ARG A 382 16.85 0.81 -11.12
CA ARG A 382 17.20 2.22 -10.91
C ARG A 382 16.95 3.05 -12.16
N ARG A 383 16.84 4.36 -11.99
CA ARG A 383 16.81 5.29 -13.12
C ARG A 383 18.21 5.79 -13.40
N ASP A 384 18.56 5.85 -14.68
CA ASP A 384 19.78 6.48 -15.15
C ASP A 384 19.60 8.04 -15.20
N GLU A 385 20.64 8.73 -15.62
CA GLU A 385 20.65 10.19 -15.78
C GLU A 385 19.63 10.69 -16.82
N GLN A 386 19.19 9.81 -17.74
CA GLN A 386 18.18 10.11 -18.74
C GLN A 386 16.78 9.64 -18.31
N PHE A 387 16.59 9.26 -17.04
CA PHE A 387 15.35 8.75 -16.47
C PHE A 387 14.86 7.41 -17.06
N ASN A 388 15.67 6.66 -17.81
CA ASN A 388 15.32 5.31 -18.25
C ASN A 388 15.47 4.33 -17.10
N VAL A 389 14.64 3.29 -17.10
CA VAL A 389 14.74 2.21 -16.11
C VAL A 389 15.83 1.23 -16.51
N VAL A 390 16.83 1.10 -15.66
CA VAL A 390 17.90 0.10 -15.77
C VAL A 390 17.62 -1.03 -14.79
N MET A 391 17.58 -2.26 -15.29
CA MET A 391 17.34 -3.47 -14.50
C MET A 391 18.59 -4.35 -14.53
N GLU A 392 19.15 -4.64 -13.36
CA GLU A 392 20.34 -5.45 -13.20
C GLU A 392 20.09 -6.56 -12.18
N ARG A 393 20.60 -7.76 -12.46
CA ARG A 393 20.52 -8.89 -11.52
C ARG A 393 21.81 -9.04 -10.77
N TRP A 394 21.74 -8.95 -9.46
CA TRP A 394 22.88 -9.03 -8.57
C TRP A 394 22.68 -10.05 -7.46
N LYS A 395 23.77 -10.62 -6.96
CA LYS A 395 23.77 -11.15 -5.59
C LYS A 395 23.93 -9.94 -4.68
N THR A 396 23.03 -9.79 -3.69
CA THR A 396 23.09 -8.66 -2.78
C THR A 396 24.48 -8.56 -2.15
N ASP A 397 25.15 -7.43 -2.37
CA ASP A 397 26.29 -7.04 -1.56
C ASP A 397 25.78 -6.25 -0.34
N ASP A 398 26.49 -6.33 0.78
CA ASP A 398 26.11 -5.74 2.08
C ASP A 398 25.78 -4.26 2.02
#